data_2518dcc91a20b9a77c2f7bd2f9d04f3e
#
_entry.id   2518dcc91a20b9a77c2f7bd2f9d04f3e
#
_cell.length_a   1.000
_cell.length_b   1.000
_cell.length_c   1.000
_cell.angle_alpha   90.00
_cell.angle_beta   90.00
_cell.angle_gamma   90.00
#
_symmetry.space_group_name_H-M   'P 1'
#
loop_
_entity.id
_entity.type
_entity.pdbx_description
1 polymer ?
#
loop_
_entity_poly.entity_id
_entity_poly.type
_entity_poly.pdbx_seq_one_letter_code
_entity_poly.pdbx_strand_id
1 'polypeptide(L)'
;MTAQDRLRAARGFVLDVDGTLVLGTRDGGDFTPLPGAVELTGLLADRGVPYVVFTNGSAKSPGYYVDALRALGLTVPDEGVLTPVSSAIDVLTARGHRRVLVLGTRDGIGAPLTDAGLRPLFTGEHAGADAVLIGLHRQFGMADLDAAYDAVSAGAALYTCSEARFVATATGDKLGTSRAIAGAVHAVTGVHAELVGKPSRHAVDTVARRLGVPAHELVIVGDDPELEIEMARRAGALGVLVGNDGSADADLRLDGVDALVAMLEPTHRR
;
A
#
# COMPACT_ATOMS: atom_id res chain seq x y z
N MET A 1 -24.95 0.84 15.32
CA MET A 1 -24.18 -0.41 15.17
C MET A 1 -22.82 -0.16 15.81
N THR A 2 -22.43 -0.97 16.79
CA THR A 2 -21.14 -0.81 17.47
C THR A 2 -19.99 -1.22 16.55
N ALA A 3 -18.74 -0.83 16.88
CA ALA A 3 -17.56 -1.27 16.12
C ALA A 3 -17.43 -2.80 16.10
N GLN A 4 -17.77 -3.47 17.21
CA GLN A 4 -17.79 -4.93 17.27
C GLN A 4 -18.87 -5.56 16.36
N ASP A 5 -20.04 -4.92 16.24
CA ASP A 5 -21.07 -5.39 15.30
C ASP A 5 -20.61 -5.24 13.86
N ARG A 6 -19.94 -4.11 13.53
CA ARG A 6 -19.35 -3.88 12.21
C ARG A 6 -18.26 -4.90 11.89
N LEU A 7 -17.40 -5.22 12.86
CA LEU A 7 -16.35 -6.22 12.71
C LEU A 7 -16.93 -7.61 12.39
N ARG A 8 -18.01 -8.01 13.11
CA ARG A 8 -18.68 -9.30 12.87
C ARG A 8 -19.43 -9.35 11.54
N ALA A 9 -19.88 -8.22 11.04
CA ALA A 9 -20.58 -8.08 9.76
C ALA A 9 -19.63 -7.81 8.59
N ALA A 10 -18.33 -7.76 8.83
CA ALA A 10 -17.33 -7.47 7.82
C ALA A 10 -17.36 -8.47 6.66
N ARG A 11 -17.31 -7.96 5.44
CA ARG A 11 -17.31 -8.77 4.23
C ARG A 11 -15.96 -8.89 3.56
N GLY A 12 -14.97 -8.15 4.03
CA GLY A 12 -13.61 -8.22 3.53
C GLY A 12 -12.63 -7.48 4.42
N PHE A 13 -11.36 -7.86 4.35
CA PHE A 13 -10.29 -7.25 5.13
C PHE A 13 -9.18 -6.69 4.26
N VAL A 14 -8.61 -5.58 4.71
CA VAL A 14 -7.36 -5.00 4.22
C VAL A 14 -6.38 -5.04 5.37
N LEU A 15 -5.29 -5.75 5.20
CA LEU A 15 -4.27 -5.93 6.22
C LEU A 15 -3.00 -5.20 5.77
N ASP A 16 -2.51 -4.28 6.57
CA ASP A 16 -1.19 -3.70 6.32
C ASP A 16 -0.07 -4.73 6.58
N VAL A 17 1.14 -4.44 6.14
CA VAL A 17 2.30 -5.35 6.23
C VAL A 17 3.21 -4.96 7.38
N ASP A 18 3.86 -3.79 7.26
CA ASP A 18 4.95 -3.38 8.15
C ASP A 18 4.40 -2.81 9.46
N GLY A 19 4.75 -3.40 10.61
CA GLY A 19 4.18 -3.00 11.91
C GLY A 19 2.83 -3.64 12.24
N THR A 20 2.21 -4.33 11.28
CA THR A 20 0.90 -4.98 11.42
C THR A 20 1.00 -6.50 11.35
N LEU A 21 1.43 -7.05 10.23
CA LEU A 21 1.61 -8.50 10.05
C LEU A 21 3.05 -8.94 10.30
N VAL A 22 4.00 -8.10 9.94
CA VAL A 22 5.44 -8.41 10.06
C VAL A 22 6.22 -7.16 10.47
N LEU A 23 7.42 -7.38 11.01
CA LEU A 23 8.46 -6.37 11.07
C LEU A 23 9.50 -6.69 10.01
N GLY A 24 9.75 -5.72 9.13
CA GLY A 24 10.70 -5.85 8.04
C GLY A 24 11.92 -4.96 8.19
N THR A 25 12.94 -5.21 7.37
CA THR A 25 14.04 -4.30 7.16
C THR A 25 13.68 -3.24 6.12
N ARG A 26 14.43 -2.13 6.11
CA ARG A 26 14.18 -0.97 5.22
C ARG A 26 14.00 -1.31 3.73
N ASP A 27 14.66 -2.35 3.27
CA ASP A 27 14.71 -2.70 1.85
C ASP A 27 13.71 -3.81 1.48
N GLY A 28 12.76 -4.10 2.38
CA GLY A 28 11.70 -5.07 2.15
C GLY A 28 12.19 -6.52 2.18
N GLY A 29 13.10 -6.83 3.09
CA GLY A 29 13.60 -8.19 3.35
C GLY A 29 13.67 -8.50 4.83
N ASP A 30 14.07 -9.73 5.17
CA ASP A 30 14.24 -10.21 6.55
C ASP A 30 13.01 -9.95 7.43
N PHE A 31 11.84 -10.32 6.94
CA PHE A 31 10.59 -10.17 7.66
C PHE A 31 10.51 -11.15 8.83
N THR A 32 9.97 -10.66 9.95
CA THR A 32 9.62 -11.47 11.13
C THR A 32 8.13 -11.32 11.39
N PRO A 33 7.34 -12.41 11.47
CA PRO A 33 5.90 -12.31 11.72
C PRO A 33 5.62 -11.77 13.12
N LEU A 34 4.63 -10.90 13.22
CA LEU A 34 4.11 -10.41 14.48
C LEU A 34 3.13 -11.42 15.10
N PRO A 35 2.96 -11.43 16.44
CA PRO A 35 2.02 -12.32 17.12
C PRO A 35 0.61 -12.22 16.52
N GLY A 36 0.00 -13.37 16.21
CA GLY A 36 -1.34 -13.44 15.63
C GLY A 36 -1.42 -13.26 14.10
N ALA A 37 -0.33 -12.91 13.41
CA ALA A 37 -0.37 -12.66 11.97
C ALA A 37 -0.67 -13.93 11.14
N VAL A 38 -0.04 -15.05 11.50
CA VAL A 38 -0.26 -16.35 10.85
C VAL A 38 -1.68 -16.83 11.13
N GLU A 39 -2.11 -16.74 12.39
CA GLU A 39 -3.44 -17.13 12.84
C GLU A 39 -4.54 -16.29 12.17
N LEU A 40 -4.35 -14.96 12.05
CA LEU A 40 -5.33 -14.07 11.42
C LEU A 40 -5.53 -14.44 9.94
N THR A 41 -4.45 -14.58 9.19
CA THR A 41 -4.53 -14.90 7.76
C THR A 41 -5.09 -16.29 7.53
N GLY A 42 -4.75 -17.29 8.36
CA GLY A 42 -5.35 -18.62 8.35
C GLY A 42 -6.84 -18.58 8.65
N LEU A 43 -7.24 -17.87 9.72
CA LEU A 43 -8.64 -17.76 10.16
C LEU A 43 -9.52 -17.13 9.06
N LEU A 44 -9.05 -16.07 8.40
CA LEU A 44 -9.80 -15.44 7.31
C LEU A 44 -9.95 -16.39 6.10
N ALA A 45 -8.89 -17.09 5.74
CA ALA A 45 -8.91 -18.08 4.67
C ALA A 45 -9.85 -19.25 4.98
N ASP A 46 -9.79 -19.85 6.17
CA ASP A 46 -10.63 -20.98 6.60
C ASP A 46 -12.11 -20.62 6.61
N ARG A 47 -12.43 -19.35 6.88
CA ARG A 47 -13.81 -18.84 6.86
C ARG A 47 -14.27 -18.37 5.48
N GLY A 48 -13.42 -18.39 4.49
CA GLY A 48 -13.73 -17.87 3.16
C GLY A 48 -14.02 -16.37 3.15
N VAL A 49 -13.51 -15.61 4.12
CA VAL A 49 -13.62 -14.15 4.15
C VAL A 49 -12.55 -13.56 3.23
N PRO A 50 -12.94 -12.83 2.18
CA PRO A 50 -11.95 -12.26 1.26
C PRO A 50 -11.08 -11.19 1.94
N TYR A 51 -9.80 -11.20 1.66
CA TYR A 51 -8.87 -10.20 2.16
C TYR A 51 -7.71 -9.95 1.19
N VAL A 52 -7.11 -8.80 1.33
CA VAL A 52 -5.84 -8.42 0.69
C VAL A 52 -4.87 -7.92 1.74
N VAL A 53 -3.60 -8.12 1.48
CA VAL A 53 -2.50 -7.51 2.19
C VAL A 53 -2.04 -6.29 1.39
N PHE A 54 -1.97 -5.11 2.00
CA PHE A 54 -1.65 -3.88 1.28
C PHE A 54 -0.51 -3.10 1.95
N THR A 55 0.67 -3.11 1.35
CA THR A 55 1.81 -2.29 1.79
C THR A 55 1.96 -1.02 0.95
N ASN A 56 2.48 0.06 1.53
CA ASN A 56 2.95 1.24 0.77
C ASN A 56 4.38 1.06 0.22
N GLY A 57 4.98 -0.12 0.39
CA GLY A 57 6.25 -0.47 -0.21
C GLY A 57 6.18 -0.52 -1.73
N SER A 58 7.10 0.16 -2.42
CA SER A 58 7.19 0.19 -3.89
C SER A 58 8.56 -0.27 -4.41
N ALA A 59 9.37 -0.87 -3.53
CA ALA A 59 10.69 -1.39 -3.89
C ALA A 59 10.63 -2.74 -4.59
N LYS A 60 9.63 -3.54 -4.24
CA LYS A 60 9.43 -4.92 -4.70
C LYS A 60 8.06 -5.10 -5.33
N SER A 61 7.95 -6.09 -6.22
CA SER A 61 6.69 -6.46 -6.86
C SER A 61 5.69 -7.08 -5.87
N PRO A 62 4.37 -7.06 -6.15
CA PRO A 62 3.40 -7.78 -5.33
C PRO A 62 3.74 -9.27 -5.15
N GLY A 63 4.20 -9.94 -6.21
CA GLY A 63 4.60 -11.36 -6.15
C GLY A 63 5.73 -11.63 -5.16
N TYR A 64 6.72 -10.75 -5.06
CA TYR A 64 7.77 -10.86 -4.05
C TYR A 64 7.19 -10.90 -2.63
N TYR A 65 6.23 -10.01 -2.32
CA TYR A 65 5.60 -10.00 -1.00
C TYR A 65 4.74 -11.25 -0.75
N VAL A 66 4.05 -11.78 -1.78
CA VAL A 66 3.32 -13.05 -1.67
C VAL A 66 4.26 -14.16 -1.23
N ASP A 67 5.37 -14.34 -1.92
CA ASP A 67 6.35 -15.39 -1.63
C ASP A 67 6.99 -15.19 -0.25
N ALA A 68 7.38 -13.97 0.07
CA ALA A 68 8.03 -13.65 1.36
C ALA A 68 7.08 -13.90 2.55
N LEU A 69 5.82 -13.47 2.47
CA LEU A 69 4.84 -13.67 3.54
C LEU A 69 4.45 -15.15 3.69
N ARG A 70 4.31 -15.88 2.59
CA ARG A 70 4.06 -17.32 2.62
C ARG A 70 5.21 -18.10 3.24
N ALA A 71 6.46 -17.71 2.97
CA ALA A 71 7.65 -18.32 3.57
C ALA A 71 7.67 -18.20 5.10
N LEU A 72 6.96 -17.21 5.66
CA LEU A 72 6.76 -17.01 7.10
C LEU A 72 5.56 -17.77 7.68
N GLY A 73 4.83 -18.51 6.85
CA GLY A 73 3.64 -19.28 7.24
C GLY A 73 2.32 -18.52 7.15
N LEU A 74 2.32 -17.26 6.67
CA LEU A 74 1.06 -16.54 6.44
C LEU A 74 0.31 -17.17 5.26
N THR A 75 -1.00 -17.28 5.38
CA THR A 75 -1.87 -17.67 4.27
C THR A 75 -2.15 -16.44 3.41
N VAL A 76 -1.61 -16.39 2.20
CA VAL A 76 -1.78 -15.24 1.28
C VAL A 76 -2.28 -15.75 -0.07
N PRO A 77 -3.41 -15.26 -0.62
CA PRO A 77 -3.87 -15.62 -1.96
C PRO A 77 -2.85 -15.24 -3.05
N ASP A 78 -2.88 -15.90 -4.21
CA ASP A 78 -1.91 -15.65 -5.30
C ASP A 78 -1.84 -14.18 -5.74
N GLU A 79 -2.99 -13.53 -5.84
CA GLU A 79 -3.08 -12.08 -6.13
C GLU A 79 -3.47 -11.27 -4.89
N GLY A 80 -3.18 -11.81 -3.69
CA GLY A 80 -3.63 -11.27 -2.40
C GLY A 80 -2.78 -10.11 -1.89
N VAL A 81 -1.71 -9.71 -2.57
CA VAL A 81 -0.91 -8.56 -2.17
C VAL A 81 -1.12 -7.40 -3.13
N LEU A 82 -1.37 -6.22 -2.58
CA LEU A 82 -1.42 -4.95 -3.28
C LEU A 82 -0.26 -4.07 -2.84
N THR A 83 0.25 -3.30 -3.79
CA THR A 83 1.22 -2.23 -3.58
C THR A 83 0.68 -0.95 -4.21
N PRO A 84 1.26 0.24 -3.98
CA PRO A 84 0.84 1.46 -4.65
C PRO A 84 0.82 1.35 -6.19
N VAL A 85 1.66 0.47 -6.73
CA VAL A 85 1.71 0.23 -8.19
C VAL A 85 0.45 -0.46 -8.68
N SER A 86 -0.20 -1.30 -7.87
CA SER A 86 -1.50 -1.90 -8.20
C SER A 86 -2.56 -0.82 -8.43
N SER A 87 -2.63 0.18 -7.54
CA SER A 87 -3.54 1.32 -7.70
C SER A 87 -3.10 2.25 -8.84
N ALA A 88 -1.79 2.45 -9.03
CA ALA A 88 -1.27 3.22 -10.15
C ALA A 88 -1.68 2.64 -11.50
N ILE A 89 -1.57 1.32 -11.69
CA ILE A 89 -1.97 0.62 -12.92
C ILE A 89 -3.45 0.88 -13.24
N ASP A 90 -4.32 0.78 -12.24
CA ASP A 90 -5.74 1.05 -12.40
C ASP A 90 -6.00 2.49 -12.87
N VAL A 91 -5.38 3.47 -12.22
CA VAL A 91 -5.52 4.90 -12.56
C VAL A 91 -4.95 5.22 -13.93
N LEU A 92 -3.72 4.76 -14.20
CA LEU A 92 -3.04 5.00 -15.46
C LEU A 92 -3.83 4.42 -16.63
N THR A 93 -4.31 3.19 -16.49
CA THR A 93 -5.11 2.52 -17.51
C THR A 93 -6.45 3.23 -17.74
N ALA A 94 -7.16 3.59 -16.67
CA ALA A 94 -8.44 4.28 -16.75
C ALA A 94 -8.33 5.68 -17.41
N ARG A 95 -7.19 6.34 -17.24
CA ARG A 95 -6.90 7.66 -17.85
C ARG A 95 -6.26 7.57 -19.23
N GLY A 96 -6.01 6.36 -19.73
CA GLY A 96 -5.45 6.14 -21.07
C GLY A 96 -3.96 6.36 -21.19
N HIS A 97 -3.22 6.49 -20.06
CA HIS A 97 -1.77 6.57 -20.06
C HIS A 97 -1.15 5.25 -20.55
N ARG A 98 -0.06 5.35 -21.28
CA ARG A 98 0.62 4.19 -21.87
C ARG A 98 2.12 4.17 -21.63
N ARG A 99 2.75 5.32 -21.53
CA ARG A 99 4.20 5.50 -21.47
C ARG A 99 4.56 6.20 -20.15
N VAL A 100 5.01 5.44 -19.19
CA VAL A 100 5.18 5.90 -17.81
C VAL A 100 6.66 6.06 -17.49
N LEU A 101 7.12 7.29 -17.26
CA LEU A 101 8.45 7.52 -16.68
C LEU A 101 8.43 7.05 -15.22
N VAL A 102 9.28 6.10 -14.90
CA VAL A 102 9.40 5.49 -13.58
C VAL A 102 10.58 6.11 -12.83
N LEU A 103 10.29 6.83 -11.75
CA LEU A 103 11.27 7.23 -10.74
C LEU A 103 11.19 6.25 -9.56
N GLY A 104 11.79 5.07 -9.76
CA GLY A 104 11.67 3.96 -8.84
C GLY A 104 12.43 2.72 -9.30
N THR A 105 12.12 1.57 -8.72
CA THR A 105 12.80 0.32 -9.06
C THR A 105 12.18 -0.36 -10.29
N ARG A 106 13.01 -1.09 -11.04
CA ARG A 106 12.53 -1.89 -12.17
C ARG A 106 11.64 -3.04 -11.70
N ASP A 107 12.00 -3.68 -10.60
CA ASP A 107 11.26 -4.80 -10.00
C ASP A 107 9.92 -4.35 -9.41
N GLY A 108 9.95 -3.36 -8.52
CA GLY A 108 8.74 -2.96 -7.79
C GLY A 108 7.73 -2.18 -8.63
N ILE A 109 8.17 -1.47 -9.67
CA ILE A 109 7.30 -0.61 -10.48
C ILE A 109 7.34 -1.02 -11.95
N GLY A 110 8.53 -1.14 -12.54
CA GLY A 110 8.68 -1.37 -13.97
C GLY A 110 8.07 -2.67 -14.45
N ALA A 111 8.37 -3.79 -13.78
CA ALA A 111 7.84 -5.11 -14.13
C ALA A 111 6.31 -5.17 -14.02
N PRO A 112 5.66 -4.76 -12.90
CA PRO A 112 4.20 -4.76 -12.82
C PRO A 112 3.51 -3.87 -13.87
N LEU A 113 4.11 -2.73 -14.25
CA LEU A 113 3.59 -1.91 -15.34
C LEU A 113 3.64 -2.65 -16.68
N THR A 114 4.75 -3.35 -16.94
CA THR A 114 4.92 -4.15 -18.18
C THR A 114 3.91 -5.27 -18.24
N ASP A 115 3.72 -6.00 -17.15
CA ASP A 115 2.74 -7.10 -17.03
C ASP A 115 1.30 -6.63 -17.27
N ALA A 116 1.02 -5.36 -16.89
CA ALA A 116 -0.27 -4.70 -17.15
C ALA A 116 -0.40 -4.11 -18.56
N GLY A 117 0.59 -4.30 -19.46
CA GLY A 117 0.58 -3.79 -20.82
C GLY A 117 0.91 -2.29 -20.96
N LEU A 118 1.46 -1.69 -19.91
CA LEU A 118 1.99 -0.33 -19.93
C LEU A 118 3.49 -0.36 -20.28
N ARG A 119 4.00 0.74 -20.82
CA ARG A 119 5.42 0.87 -21.17
C ARG A 119 6.16 1.68 -20.12
N PRO A 120 6.90 1.07 -19.20
CA PRO A 120 7.79 1.80 -18.31
C PRO A 120 8.96 2.40 -19.10
N LEU A 121 9.26 3.65 -18.82
CA LEU A 121 10.41 4.37 -19.31
C LEU A 121 11.30 4.74 -18.13
N PHE A 122 12.59 4.84 -18.36
CA PHE A 122 13.55 5.21 -17.32
C PHE A 122 14.35 6.42 -17.77
N THR A 123 15.10 7.02 -16.85
CA THR A 123 15.99 8.15 -17.13
C THR A 123 16.88 7.85 -18.34
N GLY A 124 16.91 8.79 -19.30
CA GLY A 124 17.55 8.61 -20.60
C GLY A 124 16.63 8.09 -21.73
N GLU A 125 15.47 7.51 -21.40
CA GLU A 125 14.49 6.97 -22.37
C GLU A 125 13.10 7.59 -22.21
N HIS A 126 12.99 8.75 -21.55
CA HIS A 126 11.73 9.33 -21.10
C HIS A 126 10.93 10.09 -22.17
N ALA A 127 11.50 10.25 -23.38
CA ALA A 127 10.84 11.00 -24.44
C ALA A 127 9.43 10.46 -24.76
N GLY A 128 8.45 11.37 -24.71
CA GLY A 128 7.04 11.05 -24.96
C GLY A 128 6.38 10.26 -23.83
N ALA A 129 6.87 10.35 -22.59
CA ALA A 129 6.14 9.91 -21.42
C ALA A 129 4.83 10.71 -21.30
N ASP A 130 3.72 10.03 -21.02
CA ASP A 130 2.41 10.64 -20.77
C ASP A 130 2.05 10.65 -19.27
N ALA A 131 2.85 9.94 -18.47
CA ALA A 131 2.78 9.97 -17.02
C ALA A 131 4.18 9.81 -16.38
N VAL A 132 4.33 10.33 -15.17
CA VAL A 132 5.49 10.11 -14.28
C VAL A 132 4.98 9.43 -13.02
N LEU A 133 5.57 8.30 -12.63
CA LEU A 133 5.25 7.59 -11.40
C LEU A 133 6.46 7.53 -10.47
N ILE A 134 6.32 8.16 -9.31
CA ILE A 134 7.35 8.27 -8.28
C ILE A 134 7.13 7.19 -7.23
N GLY A 135 8.13 6.33 -7.01
CA GLY A 135 8.18 5.37 -5.93
C GLY A 135 9.47 5.47 -5.13
N LEU A 136 9.86 4.38 -4.49
CA LEU A 136 11.14 4.31 -3.79
C LEU A 136 12.28 4.28 -4.81
N HIS A 137 13.09 5.32 -4.83
CA HIS A 137 14.25 5.47 -5.72
C HIS A 137 15.47 5.99 -4.97
N ARG A 138 16.29 5.07 -4.47
CA ARG A 138 17.43 5.42 -3.60
C ARG A 138 18.61 6.04 -4.37
N GLN A 139 18.70 5.80 -5.66
CA GLN A 139 19.72 6.37 -6.56
C GLN A 139 19.25 7.65 -7.27
N PHE A 140 18.09 8.22 -6.83
CA PHE A 140 17.56 9.47 -7.41
C PHE A 140 18.64 10.56 -7.45
N GLY A 141 18.79 11.17 -8.63
CA GLY A 141 19.77 12.22 -8.88
C GLY A 141 19.26 13.28 -9.84
N MET A 142 20.14 14.20 -10.22
CA MET A 142 19.76 15.32 -11.09
C MET A 142 19.23 14.89 -12.45
N ALA A 143 19.80 13.81 -13.03
CA ALA A 143 19.32 13.30 -14.32
C ALA A 143 17.86 12.79 -14.25
N ASP A 144 17.44 12.26 -13.10
CA ASP A 144 16.05 11.82 -12.88
C ASP A 144 15.12 13.03 -12.72
N LEU A 145 15.62 14.09 -12.04
CA LEU A 145 14.89 15.34 -11.88
C LEU A 145 14.71 16.05 -13.22
N ASP A 146 15.75 16.11 -14.05
CA ASP A 146 15.70 16.67 -15.41
C ASP A 146 14.68 15.91 -16.27
N ALA A 147 14.73 14.56 -16.24
CA ALA A 147 13.78 13.71 -16.98
C ALA A 147 12.32 13.93 -16.52
N ALA A 148 12.09 14.08 -15.22
CA ALA A 148 10.77 14.37 -14.67
C ALA A 148 10.31 15.78 -15.06
N TYR A 149 11.20 16.77 -14.99
CA TYR A 149 10.92 18.14 -15.40
C TYR A 149 10.50 18.20 -16.87
N ASP A 150 11.27 17.55 -17.75
CA ASP A 150 10.99 17.51 -19.20
C ASP A 150 9.63 16.85 -19.46
N ALA A 151 9.35 15.68 -18.85
CA ALA A 151 8.10 14.97 -19.04
C ALA A 151 6.89 15.78 -18.55
N VAL A 152 6.95 16.33 -17.33
CA VAL A 152 5.86 17.12 -16.74
C VAL A 152 5.65 18.43 -17.51
N SER A 153 6.73 19.10 -17.94
CA SER A 153 6.64 20.31 -18.77
C SER A 153 6.04 20.05 -20.16
N ALA A 154 6.20 18.82 -20.67
CA ALA A 154 5.54 18.36 -21.90
C ALA A 154 4.07 17.91 -21.68
N GLY A 155 3.55 17.99 -20.46
CA GLY A 155 2.16 17.68 -20.12
C GLY A 155 1.93 16.28 -19.53
N ALA A 156 2.98 15.54 -19.16
CA ALA A 156 2.81 14.26 -18.48
C ALA A 156 2.15 14.46 -17.10
N ALA A 157 1.21 13.59 -16.76
CA ALA A 157 0.59 13.56 -15.44
C ALA A 157 1.60 13.05 -14.37
N LEU A 158 1.53 13.60 -13.15
CA LEU A 158 2.49 13.29 -12.09
C LEU A 158 1.82 12.53 -10.95
N TYR A 159 2.34 11.35 -10.61
CA TYR A 159 1.84 10.46 -9.57
C TYR A 159 2.92 10.09 -8.57
N THR A 160 2.51 9.83 -7.31
CA THR A 160 3.40 9.33 -6.27
C THR A 160 2.82 8.11 -5.56
N CYS A 161 3.67 7.13 -5.28
CA CYS A 161 3.29 5.92 -4.55
C CYS A 161 3.01 6.17 -3.06
N SER A 162 3.65 7.18 -2.46
CA SER A 162 3.51 7.45 -1.03
C SER A 162 3.84 8.90 -0.69
N GLU A 163 3.09 9.45 0.24
CA GLU A 163 3.35 10.75 0.87
C GLU A 163 3.83 10.62 2.33
N ALA A 164 4.13 9.40 2.79
CA ALA A 164 4.66 9.18 4.11
C ALA A 164 5.96 9.98 4.33
N ARG A 165 6.05 10.67 5.46
CA ARG A 165 7.26 11.42 5.86
C ARG A 165 8.40 10.48 6.21
N PHE A 166 8.05 9.39 6.87
CA PHE A 166 8.96 8.38 7.38
C PHE A 166 8.42 7.01 7.05
N VAL A 167 9.31 6.03 7.05
CA VAL A 167 8.98 4.61 7.01
C VAL A 167 9.54 4.00 8.28
N ALA A 168 8.70 3.41 9.11
CA ALA A 168 9.12 2.69 10.30
C ALA A 168 9.96 1.46 9.90
N THR A 169 11.06 1.23 10.61
CA THR A 169 11.92 0.05 10.40
C THR A 169 12.42 -0.47 11.75
N ALA A 170 12.87 -1.72 11.79
CA ALA A 170 13.48 -2.30 12.98
C ALA A 170 14.66 -1.49 13.55
N THR A 171 15.27 -0.59 12.77
CA THR A 171 16.39 0.27 13.17
C THR A 171 16.03 1.75 13.32
N GLY A 172 14.73 2.06 13.45
CA GLY A 172 14.19 3.40 13.58
C GLY A 172 13.68 3.98 12.25
N ASP A 173 13.10 5.17 12.31
CA ASP A 173 12.46 5.84 11.17
C ASP A 173 13.46 6.19 10.07
N LYS A 174 13.04 5.99 8.85
CA LYS A 174 13.78 6.35 7.64
C LYS A 174 12.97 7.32 6.78
N LEU A 175 13.67 8.14 6.01
CA LEU A 175 13.08 9.12 5.12
C LEU A 175 12.06 8.50 4.16
N GLY A 176 10.89 9.09 4.04
CA GLY A 176 9.90 8.79 3.01
C GLY A 176 10.39 9.27 1.64
N THR A 177 11.05 8.37 0.90
CA THR A 177 11.77 8.69 -0.35
C THR A 177 10.84 9.22 -1.43
N SER A 178 9.67 8.60 -1.62
CA SER A 178 8.71 9.03 -2.66
C SER A 178 8.23 10.47 -2.42
N ARG A 179 7.93 10.84 -1.17
CA ARG A 179 7.55 12.20 -0.80
C ARG A 179 8.67 13.22 -1.06
N ALA A 180 9.91 12.87 -0.72
CA ALA A 180 11.06 13.76 -0.94
C ALA A 180 11.27 14.02 -2.44
N ILE A 181 11.19 12.97 -3.27
CA ILE A 181 11.30 13.09 -4.74
C ILE A 181 10.12 13.91 -5.30
N ALA A 182 8.90 13.62 -4.88
CA ALA A 182 7.73 14.39 -5.30
C ALA A 182 7.85 15.88 -4.95
N GLY A 183 8.40 16.20 -3.77
CA GLY A 183 8.73 17.58 -3.37
C GLY A 183 9.77 18.24 -4.27
N ALA A 184 10.82 17.51 -4.66
CA ALA A 184 11.84 18.03 -5.58
C ALA A 184 11.25 18.31 -6.97
N VAL A 185 10.44 17.38 -7.52
CA VAL A 185 9.77 17.59 -8.82
C VAL A 185 8.78 18.75 -8.74
N HIS A 186 7.98 18.84 -7.67
CA HIS A 186 7.07 19.98 -7.44
C HIS A 186 7.82 21.31 -7.42
N ALA A 187 8.96 21.38 -6.73
CA ALA A 187 9.73 22.62 -6.59
C ALA A 187 10.18 23.19 -7.94
N VAL A 188 10.43 22.34 -8.95
CA VAL A 188 10.90 22.79 -10.29
C VAL A 188 9.77 22.88 -11.32
N THR A 189 8.66 22.15 -11.14
CA THR A 189 7.55 22.12 -12.12
C THR A 189 6.32 22.91 -11.67
N GLY A 190 6.17 23.15 -10.37
CA GLY A 190 4.94 23.69 -9.77
C GLY A 190 3.77 22.69 -9.72
N VAL A 191 3.95 21.47 -10.23
CA VAL A 191 2.89 20.46 -10.29
C VAL A 191 2.95 19.56 -9.05
N HIS A 192 1.81 19.36 -8.37
CA HIS A 192 1.69 18.41 -7.28
C HIS A 192 1.46 17.00 -7.81
N ALA A 193 2.18 16.03 -7.25
CA ALA A 193 1.96 14.63 -7.56
C ALA A 193 0.64 14.13 -6.96
N GLU A 194 -0.15 13.40 -7.73
CA GLU A 194 -1.35 12.73 -7.24
C GLU A 194 -0.98 11.43 -6.55
N LEU A 195 -1.42 11.26 -5.29
CA LEU A 195 -1.14 10.07 -4.50
C LEU A 195 -1.96 8.88 -4.99
N VAL A 196 -1.30 7.75 -5.26
CA VAL A 196 -1.96 6.50 -5.67
C VAL A 196 -1.94 5.41 -4.59
N GLY A 197 -1.00 5.44 -3.64
CA GLY A 197 -0.96 4.51 -2.50
C GLY A 197 -1.92 4.90 -1.36
N LYS A 198 -1.85 4.18 -0.25
CA LYS A 198 -2.60 4.53 0.97
C LYS A 198 -2.22 5.93 1.44
N PRO A 199 -3.16 6.74 1.94
CA PRO A 199 -4.60 6.55 2.11
C PRO A 199 -5.46 7.11 0.96
N SER A 200 -4.99 7.09 -0.30
CA SER A 200 -5.70 7.70 -1.42
C SER A 200 -7.05 7.02 -1.72
N ARG A 201 -7.94 7.75 -2.39
CA ARG A 201 -9.18 7.18 -2.93
C ARG A 201 -8.89 6.07 -3.94
N HIS A 202 -7.80 6.18 -4.71
CA HIS A 202 -7.39 5.16 -5.67
C HIS A 202 -7.06 3.83 -4.98
N ALA A 203 -6.36 3.89 -3.83
CA ALA A 203 -6.09 2.72 -3.02
C ALA A 203 -7.39 2.04 -2.54
N VAL A 204 -8.36 2.83 -2.06
CA VAL A 204 -9.69 2.33 -1.65
C VAL A 204 -10.42 1.66 -2.81
N ASP A 205 -10.48 2.32 -3.96
CA ASP A 205 -11.21 1.83 -5.14
C ASP A 205 -10.56 0.55 -5.71
N THR A 206 -9.22 0.45 -5.67
CA THR A 206 -8.49 -0.76 -6.09
C THR A 206 -8.80 -1.95 -5.16
N VAL A 207 -8.78 -1.74 -3.85
CA VAL A 207 -9.13 -2.78 -2.87
C VAL A 207 -10.56 -3.25 -3.05
N ALA A 208 -11.53 -2.31 -3.10
CA ALA A 208 -12.94 -2.65 -3.23
C ALA A 208 -13.21 -3.47 -4.50
N ARG A 209 -12.56 -3.10 -5.60
CA ARG A 209 -12.66 -3.85 -6.86
C ARG A 209 -12.01 -5.22 -6.77
N ARG A 210 -10.81 -5.33 -6.18
CA ARG A 210 -10.09 -6.60 -6.01
C ARG A 210 -10.89 -7.60 -5.19
N LEU A 211 -11.49 -7.14 -4.09
CA LEU A 211 -12.26 -8.00 -3.20
C LEU A 211 -13.71 -8.24 -3.67
N GLY A 212 -14.22 -7.41 -4.58
CA GLY A 212 -15.64 -7.42 -4.95
C GLY A 212 -16.57 -7.03 -3.79
N VAL A 213 -16.06 -6.23 -2.85
CA VAL A 213 -16.75 -5.80 -1.63
C VAL A 213 -16.87 -4.28 -1.62
N PRO A 214 -18.06 -3.72 -1.33
CA PRO A 214 -18.20 -2.28 -1.15
C PRO A 214 -17.26 -1.74 -0.07
N ALA A 215 -16.63 -0.61 -0.32
CA ALA A 215 -15.59 -0.06 0.55
C ALA A 215 -16.03 0.11 2.02
N HIS A 216 -17.30 0.50 2.26
CA HIS A 216 -17.86 0.70 3.60
C HIS A 216 -18.14 -0.60 4.38
N GLU A 217 -18.09 -1.76 3.73
CA GLU A 217 -18.23 -3.09 4.34
C GLU A 217 -16.86 -3.74 4.63
N LEU A 218 -15.77 -3.02 4.35
CA LEU A 218 -14.41 -3.48 4.65
C LEU A 218 -14.01 -3.18 6.09
N VAL A 219 -13.05 -3.96 6.56
CA VAL A 219 -12.24 -3.68 7.76
C VAL A 219 -10.82 -3.41 7.30
N ILE A 220 -10.26 -2.28 7.70
CA ILE A 220 -8.88 -1.89 7.37
C ILE A 220 -8.08 -1.93 8.66
N VAL A 221 -7.04 -2.76 8.69
CA VAL A 221 -6.21 -3.04 9.86
C VAL A 221 -4.80 -2.54 9.58
N GLY A 222 -4.25 -1.73 10.47
CA GLY A 222 -2.90 -1.23 10.35
C GLY A 222 -2.41 -0.56 11.62
N ASP A 223 -1.13 -0.17 11.64
CA ASP A 223 -0.45 0.47 12.77
C ASP A 223 -0.27 1.99 12.59
N ASP A 224 -0.51 2.51 11.39
CA ASP A 224 -0.34 3.93 11.07
C ASP A 224 -1.69 4.67 10.95
N PRO A 225 -1.96 5.62 11.86
CA PRO A 225 -3.20 6.41 11.81
C PRO A 225 -3.34 7.27 10.54
N GLU A 226 -2.23 7.76 9.99
CA GLU A 226 -2.23 8.62 8.80
C GLU A 226 -2.43 7.82 7.51
N LEU A 227 -2.23 6.50 7.55
CA LEU A 227 -2.39 5.61 6.40
C LEU A 227 -3.67 4.78 6.50
N GLU A 228 -3.71 3.79 7.38
CA GLU A 228 -4.82 2.81 7.44
C GLU A 228 -6.09 3.42 8.01
N ILE A 229 -5.99 4.18 9.10
CA ILE A 229 -7.19 4.75 9.73
C ILE A 229 -7.77 5.87 8.87
N GLU A 230 -6.91 6.70 8.28
CA GLU A 230 -7.36 7.70 7.32
C GLU A 230 -7.97 7.05 6.06
N MET A 231 -7.39 5.94 5.58
CA MET A 231 -7.96 5.16 4.47
C MET A 231 -9.34 4.59 4.84
N ALA A 232 -9.50 4.04 6.05
CA ALA A 232 -10.77 3.54 6.56
C ALA A 232 -11.81 4.64 6.63
N ARG A 233 -11.46 5.81 7.16
CA ARG A 233 -12.32 6.97 7.22
C ARG A 233 -12.80 7.43 5.83
N ARG A 234 -11.92 7.51 4.85
CA ARG A 234 -12.25 7.86 3.45
C ARG A 234 -13.16 6.82 2.79
N ALA A 235 -12.99 5.56 3.14
CA ALA A 235 -13.77 4.45 2.63
C ALA A 235 -15.14 4.31 3.31
N GLY A 236 -15.36 4.92 4.48
CA GLY A 236 -16.48 4.60 5.39
C GLY A 236 -16.36 3.21 5.99
N ALA A 237 -15.18 2.59 5.90
CA ALA A 237 -14.83 1.26 6.42
C ALA A 237 -14.62 1.29 7.94
N LEU A 238 -14.53 0.11 8.55
CA LEU A 238 -14.11 -0.02 9.93
C LEU A 238 -12.58 0.06 10.03
N GLY A 239 -12.06 1.04 10.76
CA GLY A 239 -10.64 1.20 11.02
C GLY A 239 -10.21 0.50 12.31
N VAL A 240 -9.26 -0.41 12.22
CA VAL A 240 -8.65 -1.12 13.36
C VAL A 240 -7.19 -0.72 13.46
N LEU A 241 -6.85 0.03 14.49
CA LEU A 241 -5.48 0.43 14.81
C LEU A 241 -4.86 -0.62 15.72
N VAL A 242 -3.68 -1.13 15.35
CA VAL A 242 -2.94 -2.14 16.13
C VAL A 242 -1.58 -1.61 16.57
N GLY A 243 -1.09 -2.07 17.72
CA GLY A 243 0.27 -1.82 18.19
C GLY A 243 0.67 -0.37 18.45
N ASN A 244 -0.26 0.57 18.33
CA ASN A 244 0.00 2.00 18.51
C ASN A 244 -0.57 2.47 19.86
N ASP A 245 0.27 3.04 20.71
CA ASP A 245 -0.08 3.59 22.02
C ASP A 245 -0.57 5.05 21.96
N GLY A 246 -0.64 5.60 20.76
CA GLY A 246 -1.03 7.00 20.51
C GLY A 246 -2.51 7.30 20.76
N SER A 247 -2.84 8.60 20.68
CA SER A 247 -4.20 9.12 20.90
C SER A 247 -5.05 9.16 19.60
N ALA A 248 -4.63 8.50 18.52
CA ALA A 248 -5.33 8.55 17.25
C ALA A 248 -6.77 8.05 17.34
N ASP A 249 -7.69 8.71 16.65
CA ASP A 249 -9.11 8.35 16.60
C ASP A 249 -9.34 7.20 15.61
N ALA A 250 -9.57 5.99 16.15
CA ALA A 250 -9.87 4.78 15.39
C ALA A 250 -11.14 4.11 15.94
N ASP A 251 -11.88 3.40 15.07
CA ASP A 251 -13.11 2.69 15.48
C ASP A 251 -12.81 1.60 16.52
N LEU A 252 -11.69 0.89 16.35
CA LEU A 252 -11.14 -0.08 17.30
C LEU A 252 -9.65 0.14 17.48
N ARG A 253 -9.17 -0.09 18.72
CA ARG A 253 -7.76 -0.10 19.09
C ARG A 253 -7.42 -1.40 19.79
N LEU A 254 -6.35 -2.03 19.34
CA LEU A 254 -5.90 -3.32 19.83
C LEU A 254 -4.38 -3.28 20.03
N ASP A 255 -3.88 -4.05 20.97
CA ASP A 255 -2.45 -4.16 21.23
C ASP A 255 -1.69 -4.84 20.07
N GLY A 256 -2.37 -5.69 19.31
CA GLY A 256 -1.84 -6.40 18.16
C GLY A 256 -2.91 -7.16 17.39
N VAL A 257 -2.52 -7.81 16.31
CA VAL A 257 -3.45 -8.62 15.51
C VAL A 257 -3.91 -9.89 16.20
N ASP A 258 -3.20 -10.39 17.20
CA ASP A 258 -3.63 -11.50 18.08
C ASP A 258 -4.91 -11.14 18.85
N ALA A 259 -5.04 -9.91 19.33
CA ALA A 259 -6.27 -9.43 19.94
C ALA A 259 -7.43 -9.39 18.93
N LEU A 260 -7.15 -9.06 17.66
CA LEU A 260 -8.17 -9.13 16.60
C LEU A 260 -8.61 -10.57 16.33
N VAL A 261 -7.68 -11.53 16.31
CA VAL A 261 -8.00 -12.96 16.18
C VAL A 261 -8.96 -13.38 17.30
N ALA A 262 -8.64 -13.04 18.55
CA ALA A 262 -9.50 -13.37 19.70
C ALA A 262 -10.93 -12.77 19.60
N MET A 263 -11.07 -11.58 18.98
CA MET A 263 -12.40 -10.97 18.75
C MET A 263 -13.16 -11.62 17.60
N LEU A 264 -12.45 -12.17 16.62
CA LEU A 264 -13.05 -12.85 15.48
C LEU A 264 -13.43 -14.29 15.81
N GLU A 265 -12.74 -14.96 16.71
CA GLU A 265 -13.07 -16.31 17.13
C GLU A 265 -14.48 -16.38 17.75
N PRO A 266 -15.21 -17.49 17.54
CA PRO A 266 -16.50 -17.68 18.16
C PRO A 266 -16.34 -17.70 19.69
N THR A 267 -17.03 -16.84 20.39
CA THR A 267 -17.13 -16.95 21.86
C THR A 267 -17.75 -18.31 22.19
N HIS A 268 -16.93 -19.27 22.63
CA HIS A 268 -17.46 -20.49 23.24
C HIS A 268 -18.24 -20.06 24.49
N ARG A 269 -19.57 -19.88 24.34
CA ARG A 269 -20.44 -19.84 25.51
C ARG A 269 -20.30 -21.20 26.19
N ARG A 270 -19.64 -21.23 27.36
CA ARG A 270 -19.70 -22.35 28.28
C ARG A 270 -21.13 -22.53 28.82
#